data_04ec82ce14237cc5295b572455604aa2
#
_entry.id   04ec82ce14237cc5295b572455604aa2
#
_cell.length_a   1.000
_cell.length_b   1.000
_cell.length_c   1.000
_cell.angle_alpha   90.00
_cell.angle_beta   90.00
_cell.angle_gamma   90.00
#
_symmetry.space_group_name_H-M   'P 1'
#
loop_
_entity.id
_entity.type
_entity.pdbx_description
1 polymer ?
#
loop_
_entity_poly.entity_id
_entity_poly.type
_entity_poly.pdbx_seq_one_letter_code
_entity_poly.pdbx_strand_id
1 'polypeptide(L)'
;MLLSAIKENDNNETRVSISPESVKLFSRLGFEVIIENGAGETSGYQNSNYEEAGAKIVTRSECLKADVCLCVRMPSTDDINNLKSNSLLIGILNPYENKSEFSNLNKNKISSCCMELIPRISRAQSMDVLSSQANLAGYRSVIDAAEQFGKAFPMMMTAAGRVNPAKVMILGVGVAGLQAIATAKRLGAVVSATDVRAATKEQVESLGGKFIMVEDDEAQNAETAGCLLYTSPSPRD
;
A
#
# COMPACT_ATOMS: atom_id res chain seq x y z
N MET A 1 14.34 20.86 13.41
CA MET A 1 14.54 19.39 13.34
C MET A 1 14.64 19.04 11.85
N LEU A 2 15.66 18.27 11.48
CA LEU A 2 15.89 17.89 10.08
C LEU A 2 15.16 16.58 9.76
N LEU A 3 14.31 16.60 8.72
CA LEU A 3 13.58 15.44 8.21
C LEU A 3 14.09 15.13 6.81
N SER A 4 14.41 13.87 6.55
CA SER A 4 14.87 13.42 5.25
C SER A 4 13.98 12.34 4.65
N ALA A 5 13.97 12.25 3.34
CA ALA A 5 13.46 11.10 2.60
C ALA A 5 14.54 10.58 1.66
N ILE A 6 14.81 9.28 1.74
CA ILE A 6 15.81 8.59 0.91
C ILE A 6 15.16 7.97 -0.33
N LYS A 7 15.97 7.78 -1.36
CA LYS A 7 15.60 6.99 -2.53
C LYS A 7 15.57 5.50 -2.16
N GLU A 8 14.57 4.77 -2.61
CA GLU A 8 14.50 3.33 -2.36
C GLU A 8 15.62 2.58 -3.11
N ASN A 9 16.17 1.56 -2.47
CA ASN A 9 17.26 0.77 -3.02
C ASN A 9 16.77 -0.39 -3.91
N ASP A 10 15.52 -0.82 -3.71
CA ASP A 10 14.90 -1.88 -4.50
C ASP A 10 14.43 -1.32 -5.85
N ASN A 11 14.96 -1.86 -6.95
CA ASN A 11 14.57 -1.46 -8.30
C ASN A 11 13.07 -1.72 -8.61
N ASN A 12 12.40 -2.58 -7.85
CA ASN A 12 10.98 -2.85 -7.98
C ASN A 12 10.12 -1.92 -7.11
N GLU A 13 10.74 -1.15 -6.19
CA GLU A 13 10.03 -0.17 -5.38
C GLU A 13 10.04 1.19 -6.09
N THR A 14 8.90 1.57 -6.62
CA THR A 14 8.74 2.83 -7.38
C THR A 14 8.18 3.95 -6.54
N ARG A 15 7.75 3.67 -5.31
CA ARG A 15 7.18 4.68 -4.41
C ARG A 15 8.28 5.51 -3.75
N VAL A 16 7.89 6.68 -3.29
CA VAL A 16 8.70 7.56 -2.43
C VAL A 16 7.95 7.81 -1.13
N SER A 17 8.68 7.96 -0.03
CA SER A 17 8.08 8.09 1.31
C SER A 17 7.41 9.44 1.57
N ILE A 18 7.64 10.45 0.74
CA ILE A 18 7.10 11.79 0.88
C ILE A 18 6.75 12.40 -0.50
N SER A 19 5.58 13.01 -0.62
CA SER A 19 5.20 13.79 -1.81
C SER A 19 5.56 15.28 -1.65
N PRO A 20 5.65 16.07 -2.73
CA PRO A 20 5.85 17.53 -2.64
C PRO A 20 4.80 18.26 -1.79
N GLU A 21 3.53 17.81 -1.83
CA GLU A 21 2.50 18.37 -0.95
C GLU A 21 2.79 18.12 0.52
N SER A 22 3.30 16.93 0.85
CA SER A 22 3.65 16.56 2.23
C SER A 22 4.83 17.39 2.74
N VAL A 23 5.79 17.78 1.88
CA VAL A 23 6.88 18.71 2.24
C VAL A 23 6.33 19.99 2.83
N LYS A 24 5.32 20.60 2.17
CA LYS A 24 4.69 21.83 2.66
C LYS A 24 4.06 21.66 4.05
N LEU A 25 3.49 20.48 4.32
CA LEU A 25 2.91 20.18 5.64
C LEU A 25 3.98 20.06 6.71
N PHE A 26 5.06 19.32 6.44
CA PHE A 26 6.18 19.18 7.39
C PHE A 26 6.88 20.51 7.64
N SER A 27 7.06 21.35 6.63
CA SER A 27 7.63 22.70 6.80
C SER A 27 6.77 23.57 7.71
N ARG A 28 5.44 23.49 7.62
CA ARG A 28 4.52 24.19 8.54
C ARG A 28 4.62 23.69 9.99
N LEU A 29 5.01 22.42 10.18
CA LEU A 29 5.26 21.85 11.50
C LEU A 29 6.66 22.21 12.07
N GLY A 30 7.45 22.99 11.32
CA GLY A 30 8.77 23.44 11.76
C GLY A 30 9.91 22.48 11.41
N PHE A 31 9.69 21.53 10.52
CA PHE A 31 10.77 20.70 9.98
C PHE A 31 11.49 21.40 8.83
N GLU A 32 12.79 21.29 8.80
CA GLU A 32 13.60 21.47 7.60
C GLU A 32 13.59 20.14 6.84
N VAL A 33 13.15 20.16 5.57
CA VAL A 33 12.99 18.93 4.77
C VAL A 33 14.07 18.85 3.72
N ILE A 34 14.76 17.70 3.68
CA ILE A 34 15.75 17.37 2.66
C ILE A 34 15.36 16.08 1.96
N ILE A 35 15.60 16.02 0.66
CA ILE A 35 15.22 14.88 -0.18
C ILE A 35 16.47 14.41 -0.94
N GLU A 36 16.68 13.09 -0.96
CA GLU A 36 17.75 12.52 -1.78
C GLU A 36 17.52 12.80 -3.25
N ASN A 37 18.58 13.16 -3.96
CA ASN A 37 18.54 13.42 -5.40
C ASN A 37 17.89 12.24 -6.16
N GLY A 38 16.85 12.53 -6.92
CA GLY A 38 16.13 11.55 -7.72
C GLY A 38 15.22 10.60 -6.94
N ALA A 39 14.96 10.83 -5.64
CA ALA A 39 14.12 9.95 -4.82
C ALA A 39 12.68 9.79 -5.32
N GLY A 40 12.11 10.83 -5.92
CA GLY A 40 10.72 10.82 -6.41
C GLY A 40 10.56 10.49 -7.89
N GLU A 41 11.62 10.33 -8.65
CA GLU A 41 11.57 10.21 -10.13
C GLU A 41 10.68 9.05 -10.58
N THR A 42 10.82 7.89 -9.97
CA THR A 42 10.00 6.69 -10.29
C THR A 42 8.53 6.84 -9.90
N SER A 43 8.22 7.78 -8.98
CA SER A 43 6.86 8.16 -8.59
C SER A 43 6.31 9.35 -9.41
N GLY A 44 7.06 9.83 -10.41
CA GLY A 44 6.65 10.96 -11.25
C GLY A 44 6.97 12.35 -10.67
N TYR A 45 7.74 12.43 -9.59
CA TYR A 45 8.15 13.70 -8.97
C TYR A 45 9.61 14.04 -9.31
N GLN A 46 9.83 15.13 -10.02
CA GLN A 46 11.16 15.66 -10.28
C GLN A 46 11.71 16.40 -9.05
N ASN A 47 13.02 16.56 -8.97
CA ASN A 47 13.66 17.34 -7.90
C ASN A 47 13.09 18.75 -7.78
N SER A 48 12.82 19.41 -8.90
CA SER A 48 12.22 20.74 -8.93
C SER A 48 10.87 20.82 -8.21
N ASN A 49 10.05 19.76 -8.25
CA ASN A 49 8.78 19.75 -7.53
C ASN A 49 8.97 19.81 -6.01
N TYR A 50 10.01 19.16 -5.51
CA TYR A 50 10.37 19.21 -4.09
C TYR A 50 10.97 20.56 -3.69
N GLU A 51 11.84 21.14 -4.55
CA GLU A 51 12.44 22.47 -4.33
C GLU A 51 11.37 23.56 -4.30
N GLU A 52 10.41 23.55 -5.22
CA GLU A 52 9.25 24.43 -5.25
C GLU A 52 8.36 24.26 -3.99
N ALA A 53 8.32 23.07 -3.42
CA ALA A 53 7.61 22.79 -2.18
C ALA A 53 8.37 23.26 -0.93
N GLY A 54 9.65 23.64 -1.05
CA GLY A 54 10.50 24.15 0.03
C GLY A 54 11.47 23.13 0.61
N ALA A 55 11.67 21.96 -0.02
CA ALA A 55 12.72 21.03 0.36
C ALA A 55 14.06 21.37 -0.31
N LYS A 56 15.14 20.86 0.27
CA LYS A 56 16.47 20.90 -0.35
C LYS A 56 16.81 19.53 -0.93
N ILE A 57 17.37 19.50 -2.14
CA ILE A 57 17.89 18.26 -2.74
C ILE A 57 19.33 18.08 -2.31
N VAL A 58 19.62 16.88 -1.78
CA VAL A 58 20.91 16.56 -1.19
C VAL A 58 21.38 15.15 -1.58
N THR A 59 22.56 14.77 -1.14
CA THR A 59 23.09 13.41 -1.33
C THR A 59 22.49 12.43 -0.32
N ARG A 60 22.58 11.12 -0.62
CA ARG A 60 22.16 10.07 0.31
C ARG A 60 22.84 10.20 1.67
N SER A 61 24.16 10.44 1.67
CA SER A 61 24.93 10.56 2.91
C SER A 61 24.46 11.71 3.80
N GLU A 62 23.98 12.79 3.23
CA GLU A 62 23.39 13.91 3.97
C GLU A 62 22.00 13.56 4.51
N CYS A 63 21.17 12.86 3.73
CA CYS A 63 19.87 12.36 4.18
C CYS A 63 20.01 11.46 5.42
N LEU A 64 20.98 10.56 5.43
CA LEU A 64 21.23 9.64 6.55
C LEU A 64 21.68 10.35 7.85
N LYS A 65 22.05 11.64 7.81
CA LYS A 65 22.41 12.44 9.00
C LYS A 65 21.25 13.24 9.58
N ALA A 66 20.05 13.10 9.03
CA ALA A 66 18.86 13.77 9.55
C ALA A 66 18.41 13.24 10.92
N ASP A 67 17.60 14.05 11.63
CA ASP A 67 17.00 13.65 12.92
C ASP A 67 15.89 12.61 12.71
N VAL A 68 15.16 12.73 11.60
CA VAL A 68 14.10 11.81 11.17
C VAL A 68 14.37 11.41 9.71
N CYS A 69 14.48 10.11 9.46
CA CYS A 69 14.65 9.56 8.13
C CYS A 69 13.39 8.79 7.73
N LEU A 70 12.81 9.14 6.59
CA LEU A 70 11.65 8.47 6.00
C LEU A 70 12.09 7.54 4.87
N CYS A 71 11.52 6.35 4.84
CA CYS A 71 11.68 5.38 3.77
C CYS A 71 10.37 4.63 3.51
N VAL A 72 10.25 3.96 2.38
CA VAL A 72 9.14 3.03 2.10
C VAL A 72 9.50 1.65 2.64
N ARG A 73 10.69 1.15 2.29
CA ARG A 73 11.20 -0.17 2.71
C ARG A 73 12.34 -0.03 3.71
N MET A 74 12.68 -1.16 4.35
CA MET A 74 13.86 -1.22 5.22
C MET A 74 15.11 -0.82 4.43
N PRO A 75 15.90 0.18 4.88
CA PRO A 75 17.17 0.54 4.25
C PRO A 75 18.20 -0.59 4.30
N SER A 76 19.22 -0.50 3.46
CA SER A 76 20.33 -1.46 3.48
C SER A 76 21.09 -1.42 4.82
N THR A 77 21.80 -2.51 5.12
CA THR A 77 22.65 -2.56 6.32
C THR A 77 23.69 -1.42 6.34
N ASP A 78 24.24 -1.06 5.18
CA ASP A 78 25.21 0.04 5.07
C ASP A 78 24.54 1.40 5.37
N ASP A 79 23.32 1.62 4.89
CA ASP A 79 22.58 2.83 5.24
C ASP A 79 22.28 2.91 6.74
N ILE A 80 21.83 1.80 7.34
CA ILE A 80 21.54 1.72 8.78
C ILE A 80 22.79 2.07 9.60
N ASN A 81 23.97 1.60 9.19
CA ASN A 81 25.24 1.90 9.86
C ASN A 81 25.64 3.38 9.71
N ASN A 82 25.15 4.06 8.70
CA ASN A 82 25.41 5.47 8.43
C ASN A 82 24.34 6.43 8.96
N LEU A 83 23.20 5.91 9.48
CA LEU A 83 22.19 6.75 10.13
C LEU A 83 22.75 7.50 11.32
N LYS A 84 22.25 8.69 11.55
CA LYS A 84 22.59 9.50 12.72
C LYS A 84 22.18 8.78 13.99
N SER A 85 23.12 8.58 14.95
CA SER A 85 22.77 8.01 16.25
C SER A 85 21.72 8.86 16.98
N ASN A 86 20.79 8.21 17.67
CA ASN A 86 19.61 8.80 18.31
C ASN A 86 18.63 9.48 17.33
N SER A 87 18.64 9.08 16.07
CA SER A 87 17.62 9.47 15.09
C SER A 87 16.40 8.55 15.10
N LEU A 88 15.39 8.91 14.33
CA LEU A 88 14.17 8.15 14.13
C LEU A 88 14.06 7.70 12.66
N LEU A 89 13.88 6.41 12.43
CA LEU A 89 13.57 5.83 11.12
C LEU A 89 12.08 5.50 11.04
N ILE A 90 11.39 5.96 10.01
CA ILE A 90 9.96 5.70 9.81
C ILE A 90 9.75 5.08 8.44
N GLY A 91 9.02 3.96 8.37
CA GLY A 91 8.71 3.28 7.12
C GLY A 91 7.89 2.02 7.30
N ILE A 92 7.68 1.28 6.23
CA ILE A 92 7.14 -0.08 6.23
C ILE A 92 8.33 -1.03 6.34
N LEU A 93 8.72 -1.34 7.57
CA LEU A 93 10.03 -1.92 7.87
C LEU A 93 10.02 -3.45 8.01
N ASN A 94 8.85 -4.07 8.02
CA ASN A 94 8.62 -5.51 8.13
C ASN A 94 9.44 -6.20 9.25
N PRO A 95 9.17 -5.87 10.54
CA PRO A 95 10.03 -6.26 11.66
C PRO A 95 10.13 -7.78 11.88
N TYR A 96 9.15 -8.55 11.42
CA TYR A 96 9.16 -10.00 11.60
C TYR A 96 10.13 -10.70 10.64
N GLU A 97 10.38 -10.13 9.47
CA GLU A 97 11.32 -10.65 8.47
C GLU A 97 12.72 -10.04 8.62
N ASN A 98 12.82 -8.77 9.01
CA ASN A 98 14.06 -8.00 9.05
C ASN A 98 14.70 -7.95 10.48
N LYS A 99 14.69 -9.06 11.22
CA LYS A 99 15.16 -9.11 12.61
C LYS A 99 16.64 -8.70 12.78
N SER A 100 17.50 -9.03 11.80
CA SER A 100 18.92 -8.64 11.80
C SER A 100 19.09 -7.14 11.71
N GLU A 101 18.34 -6.48 10.83
CA GLU A 101 18.35 -5.03 10.61
C GLU A 101 17.89 -4.28 11.87
N PHE A 102 16.84 -4.79 12.54
CA PHE A 102 16.39 -4.23 13.82
C PHE A 102 17.46 -4.37 14.92
N SER A 103 18.22 -5.46 14.93
CA SER A 103 19.36 -5.62 15.83
C SER A 103 20.45 -4.58 15.54
N ASN A 104 20.69 -4.26 14.27
CA ASN A 104 21.63 -3.22 13.85
C ASN A 104 21.14 -1.81 14.19
N LEU A 105 19.84 -1.51 13.98
CA LEU A 105 19.22 -0.25 14.41
C LEU A 105 19.43 -0.03 15.91
N ASN A 106 19.17 -1.06 16.72
CA ASN A 106 19.35 -0.99 18.17
C ASN A 106 20.82 -0.74 18.57
N LYS A 107 21.78 -1.44 17.94
CA LYS A 107 23.23 -1.21 18.17
C LYS A 107 23.63 0.23 17.87
N ASN A 108 23.07 0.83 16.82
CA ASN A 108 23.35 2.19 16.39
C ASN A 108 22.49 3.24 17.15
N LYS A 109 21.67 2.81 18.13
CA LYS A 109 20.76 3.65 18.90
C LYS A 109 19.75 4.41 18.02
N ILE A 110 19.23 3.76 17.00
CA ILE A 110 18.19 4.30 16.12
C ILE A 110 16.83 3.83 16.63
N SER A 111 15.93 4.79 16.88
CA SER A 111 14.52 4.48 17.13
C SER A 111 13.83 4.20 15.80
N SER A 112 12.85 3.29 15.79
CA SER A 112 12.12 2.96 14.56
C SER A 112 10.62 2.99 14.77
N CYS A 113 9.88 3.44 13.75
CA CYS A 113 8.43 3.40 13.71
C CYS A 113 8.00 2.59 12.47
N CYS A 114 7.45 1.39 12.71
CA CYS A 114 6.92 0.53 11.66
C CYS A 114 5.48 0.93 11.38
N MET A 115 5.23 1.57 10.24
CA MET A 115 3.91 2.08 9.88
C MET A 115 2.87 0.97 9.76
N GLU A 116 3.27 -0.25 9.38
CA GLU A 116 2.40 -1.43 9.30
C GLU A 116 1.93 -1.97 10.66
N LEU A 117 2.57 -1.56 11.75
CA LEU A 117 2.17 -1.93 13.11
C LEU A 117 1.27 -0.90 13.79
N ILE A 118 0.90 0.18 13.09
CA ILE A 118 -0.06 1.15 13.62
C ILE A 118 -1.40 0.43 13.89
N PRO A 119 -1.97 0.56 15.11
CA PRO A 119 -3.17 -0.15 15.48
C PRO A 119 -4.36 0.28 14.63
N ARG A 120 -5.20 -0.68 14.21
CA ARG A 120 -6.40 -0.42 13.39
C ARG A 120 -7.57 0.05 14.24
N ILE A 121 -7.48 1.28 14.73
CA ILE A 121 -8.52 1.97 15.51
C ILE A 121 -8.95 3.24 14.79
N SER A 122 -10.14 3.74 15.08
CA SER A 122 -10.73 4.90 14.39
C SER A 122 -9.82 6.13 14.40
N ARG A 123 -9.10 6.38 15.49
CA ARG A 123 -8.16 7.51 15.61
C ARG A 123 -6.92 7.39 14.72
N ALA A 124 -6.55 6.18 14.31
CA ALA A 124 -5.36 5.91 13.52
C ALA A 124 -5.67 5.63 12.03
N GLN A 125 -6.93 5.69 11.59
CA GLN A 125 -7.31 5.39 10.20
C GLN A 125 -6.60 6.28 9.18
N SER A 126 -6.34 7.55 9.51
CA SER A 126 -5.59 8.46 8.64
C SER A 126 -4.11 8.11 8.48
N MET A 127 -3.58 7.24 9.34
CA MET A 127 -2.20 6.76 9.33
C MET A 127 -2.09 5.30 8.84
N ASP A 128 -3.20 4.67 8.43
CA ASP A 128 -3.24 3.27 7.97
C ASP A 128 -2.67 3.14 6.55
N VAL A 129 -1.35 2.94 6.48
CA VAL A 129 -0.64 2.75 5.21
C VAL A 129 -1.02 1.43 4.53
N LEU A 130 -1.40 0.40 5.31
CA LEU A 130 -1.78 -0.88 4.73
C LEU A 130 -3.09 -0.76 3.95
N SER A 131 -4.09 -0.08 4.51
CA SER A 131 -5.37 0.15 3.82
C SER A 131 -5.21 1.03 2.59
N SER A 132 -4.41 2.11 2.66
CA SER A 132 -4.18 2.97 1.51
C SER A 132 -3.49 2.25 0.35
N GLN A 133 -2.49 1.41 0.65
CA GLN A 133 -1.79 0.63 -0.37
C GLN A 133 -2.64 -0.56 -0.88
N ALA A 134 -3.41 -1.21 -0.01
CA ALA A 134 -4.34 -2.26 -0.41
C ALA A 134 -5.41 -1.74 -1.38
N ASN A 135 -5.88 -0.51 -1.19
CA ASN A 135 -6.82 0.15 -2.12
C ASN A 135 -6.21 0.27 -3.52
N LEU A 136 -4.98 0.78 -3.64
CA LEU A 136 -4.25 0.87 -4.91
C LEU A 136 -3.99 -0.51 -5.53
N ALA A 137 -3.65 -1.51 -4.71
CA ALA A 137 -3.44 -2.88 -5.17
C ALA A 137 -4.73 -3.47 -5.77
N GLY A 138 -5.88 -3.25 -5.13
CA GLY A 138 -7.17 -3.67 -5.65
C GLY A 138 -7.55 -3.01 -6.98
N TYR A 139 -7.25 -1.72 -7.14
CA TYR A 139 -7.39 -1.02 -8.42
C TYR A 139 -6.47 -1.65 -9.48
N ARG A 140 -5.18 -1.75 -9.20
CA ARG A 140 -4.17 -2.24 -10.14
C ARG A 140 -4.44 -3.68 -10.58
N SER A 141 -4.84 -4.56 -9.67
CA SER A 141 -5.14 -5.96 -10.01
C SER A 141 -6.23 -6.10 -11.08
N VAL A 142 -7.24 -5.24 -11.05
CA VAL A 142 -8.29 -5.25 -12.08
C VAL A 142 -7.79 -4.71 -13.41
N ILE A 143 -6.92 -3.69 -13.41
CA ILE A 143 -6.32 -3.15 -14.64
C ILE A 143 -5.43 -4.21 -15.29
N ASP A 144 -4.58 -4.89 -14.52
CA ASP A 144 -3.72 -5.96 -15.02
C ASP A 144 -4.54 -7.15 -15.54
N ALA A 145 -5.61 -7.52 -14.83
CA ALA A 145 -6.55 -8.54 -15.29
C ALA A 145 -7.25 -8.13 -16.60
N ALA A 146 -7.61 -6.86 -16.75
CA ALA A 146 -8.24 -6.36 -17.97
C ALA A 146 -7.27 -6.37 -19.15
N GLU A 147 -6.00 -6.06 -18.94
CA GLU A 147 -4.94 -6.14 -19.94
C GLU A 147 -4.75 -7.58 -20.45
N GLN A 148 -4.72 -8.55 -19.53
CA GLN A 148 -4.48 -9.96 -19.84
C GLN A 148 -5.71 -10.69 -20.39
N PHE A 149 -6.91 -10.15 -20.24
CA PHE A 149 -8.17 -10.86 -20.52
C PHE A 149 -8.42 -11.15 -22.01
N GLY A 150 -7.82 -10.42 -22.94
CA GLY A 150 -7.97 -10.60 -24.37
C GLY A 150 -9.38 -10.32 -24.95
N LYS A 151 -10.32 -9.82 -24.12
CA LYS A 151 -11.68 -9.41 -24.50
C LYS A 151 -12.06 -8.11 -23.80
N ALA A 152 -13.18 -7.50 -24.24
CA ALA A 152 -13.69 -6.28 -23.59
C ALA A 152 -14.29 -6.58 -22.21
N PHE A 153 -14.03 -5.69 -21.25
CA PHE A 153 -14.69 -5.73 -19.94
C PHE A 153 -16.16 -5.28 -20.02
N PRO A 154 -16.49 -4.15 -20.69
CA PRO A 154 -17.87 -3.71 -20.80
C PRO A 154 -18.65 -4.53 -21.86
N MET A 155 -19.97 -4.50 -21.74
CA MET A 155 -20.82 -4.87 -22.84
C MET A 155 -20.62 -3.88 -24.00
N MET A 156 -20.44 -4.40 -25.21
CA MET A 156 -20.36 -3.60 -26.42
C MET A 156 -21.43 -4.04 -27.41
N MET A 157 -22.01 -3.08 -28.14
CA MET A 157 -23.01 -3.35 -29.13
C MET A 157 -22.74 -2.51 -30.40
N THR A 158 -22.74 -3.17 -31.53
CA THR A 158 -22.59 -2.53 -32.84
C THR A 158 -23.63 -3.12 -33.78
N ALA A 159 -23.78 -2.58 -35.01
CA ALA A 159 -24.61 -3.17 -36.03
C ALA A 159 -24.20 -4.62 -36.38
N ALA A 160 -22.96 -4.99 -36.17
CA ALA A 160 -22.42 -6.34 -36.41
C ALA A 160 -22.74 -7.34 -35.28
N GLY A 161 -23.28 -6.89 -34.15
CA GLY A 161 -23.66 -7.76 -33.05
C GLY A 161 -23.29 -7.24 -31.68
N ARG A 162 -23.43 -8.11 -30.67
CA ARG A 162 -23.22 -7.83 -29.23
C ARG A 162 -22.05 -8.62 -28.69
N VAL A 163 -21.20 -7.95 -27.94
CA VAL A 163 -20.18 -8.56 -27.05
C VAL A 163 -20.69 -8.52 -25.62
N ASN A 164 -20.80 -9.68 -24.97
CA ASN A 164 -21.19 -9.75 -23.57
C ASN A 164 -20.10 -9.21 -22.65
N PRO A 165 -20.47 -8.61 -21.49
CA PRO A 165 -19.49 -8.11 -20.54
C PRO A 165 -18.67 -9.25 -19.90
N ALA A 166 -17.46 -8.93 -19.49
CA ALA A 166 -16.62 -9.84 -18.72
C ALA A 166 -17.32 -10.25 -17.42
N LYS A 167 -17.12 -11.50 -17.01
CA LYS A 167 -17.51 -11.99 -15.68
C LYS A 167 -16.26 -12.03 -14.82
N VAL A 168 -16.26 -11.28 -13.73
CA VAL A 168 -15.13 -11.16 -12.81
C VAL A 168 -15.52 -11.73 -11.45
N MET A 169 -14.68 -12.60 -10.90
CA MET A 169 -14.81 -13.15 -9.56
C MET A 169 -13.72 -12.58 -8.68
N ILE A 170 -14.11 -11.99 -7.54
CA ILE A 170 -13.19 -11.43 -6.54
C ILE A 170 -13.18 -12.37 -5.32
N LEU A 171 -11.99 -12.82 -4.96
CA LEU A 171 -11.76 -13.69 -3.81
C LEU A 171 -11.15 -12.85 -2.67
N GLY A 172 -11.91 -12.69 -1.58
CA GLY A 172 -11.57 -11.82 -0.46
C GLY A 172 -12.11 -10.39 -0.61
N VAL A 173 -12.91 -9.96 0.37
CA VAL A 173 -13.62 -8.67 0.38
C VAL A 173 -13.06 -7.78 1.50
N GLY A 174 -11.73 -7.67 1.56
CA GLY A 174 -11.03 -6.64 2.32
C GLY A 174 -10.96 -5.33 1.52
N VAL A 175 -10.13 -4.39 1.95
CA VAL A 175 -9.97 -3.08 1.29
C VAL A 175 -9.60 -3.24 -0.19
N ALA A 176 -8.67 -4.14 -0.52
CA ALA A 176 -8.29 -4.43 -1.91
C ALA A 176 -9.45 -5.03 -2.70
N GLY A 177 -10.18 -6.01 -2.14
CA GLY A 177 -11.30 -6.65 -2.81
C GLY A 177 -12.46 -5.70 -3.07
N LEU A 178 -12.83 -4.85 -2.10
CA LEU A 178 -13.86 -3.82 -2.28
C LEU A 178 -13.48 -2.84 -3.39
N GLN A 179 -12.23 -2.40 -3.43
CA GLN A 179 -11.75 -1.53 -4.51
C GLN A 179 -11.73 -2.26 -5.86
N ALA A 180 -11.34 -3.53 -5.89
CA ALA A 180 -11.38 -4.35 -7.10
C ALA A 180 -12.82 -4.50 -7.64
N ILE A 181 -13.80 -4.75 -6.76
CA ILE A 181 -15.23 -4.79 -7.13
C ILE A 181 -15.64 -3.46 -7.76
N ALA A 182 -15.36 -2.33 -7.08
CA ALA A 182 -15.71 -1.00 -7.56
C ALA A 182 -15.05 -0.70 -8.92
N THR A 183 -13.79 -1.06 -9.10
CA THR A 183 -13.04 -0.85 -10.34
C THR A 183 -13.61 -1.71 -11.49
N ALA A 184 -13.80 -3.01 -11.28
CA ALA A 184 -14.33 -3.91 -12.29
C ALA A 184 -15.76 -3.52 -12.72
N LYS A 185 -16.58 -3.08 -11.76
CA LYS A 185 -17.93 -2.54 -12.05
C LYS A 185 -17.87 -1.28 -12.90
N ARG A 186 -16.97 -0.34 -12.60
CA ARG A 186 -16.78 0.89 -13.41
C ARG A 186 -16.31 0.56 -14.83
N LEU A 187 -15.51 -0.49 -15.00
CA LEU A 187 -15.13 -0.99 -16.33
C LEU A 187 -16.25 -1.76 -17.04
N GLY A 188 -17.41 -1.92 -16.42
CA GLY A 188 -18.60 -2.52 -17.03
C GLY A 188 -18.69 -4.04 -16.93
N ALA A 189 -17.87 -4.68 -16.10
CA ALA A 189 -17.92 -6.12 -15.84
C ALA A 189 -19.14 -6.53 -14.99
N VAL A 190 -19.56 -7.77 -15.12
CA VAL A 190 -20.46 -8.45 -14.17
C VAL A 190 -19.61 -9.04 -13.07
N VAL A 191 -19.74 -8.51 -11.84
CA VAL A 191 -18.87 -8.85 -10.74
C VAL A 191 -19.57 -9.74 -9.73
N SER A 192 -18.90 -10.82 -9.34
CA SER A 192 -19.23 -11.66 -8.20
C SER A 192 -18.08 -11.61 -7.21
N ALA A 193 -18.36 -11.76 -5.92
CA ALA A 193 -17.33 -11.78 -4.89
C ALA A 193 -17.67 -12.77 -3.79
N THR A 194 -16.64 -13.28 -3.11
CA THR A 194 -16.78 -14.15 -1.94
C THR A 194 -15.80 -13.74 -0.85
N ASP A 195 -16.20 -13.96 0.38
CA ASP A 195 -15.36 -13.79 1.58
C ASP A 195 -15.82 -14.80 2.63
N VAL A 196 -14.92 -15.21 3.50
CA VAL A 196 -15.25 -16.09 4.64
C VAL A 196 -16.14 -15.40 5.68
N ARG A 197 -16.16 -14.09 5.70
CA ARG A 197 -16.95 -13.27 6.63
C ARG A 197 -18.30 -12.91 6.02
N ALA A 198 -19.37 -13.44 6.56
CA ALA A 198 -20.75 -13.16 6.13
C ALA A 198 -21.08 -11.64 6.17
N ALA A 199 -20.51 -10.91 7.13
CA ALA A 199 -20.72 -9.46 7.29
C ALA A 199 -20.28 -8.62 6.07
N THR A 200 -19.46 -9.16 5.16
CA THR A 200 -19.02 -8.45 3.95
C THR A 200 -20.05 -8.45 2.83
N LYS A 201 -21.11 -9.28 2.94
CA LYS A 201 -22.16 -9.39 1.92
C LYS A 201 -22.79 -8.04 1.57
N GLU A 202 -23.22 -7.30 2.57
CA GLU A 202 -23.84 -5.97 2.38
C GLU A 202 -22.90 -5.00 1.64
N GLN A 203 -21.62 -5.04 1.95
CA GLN A 203 -20.61 -4.21 1.29
C GLN A 203 -20.46 -4.55 -0.20
N VAL A 204 -20.47 -5.84 -0.55
CA VAL A 204 -20.41 -6.29 -1.95
C VAL A 204 -21.65 -5.86 -2.72
N GLU A 205 -22.83 -6.07 -2.14
CA GLU A 205 -24.11 -5.71 -2.74
C GLU A 205 -24.26 -4.19 -2.92
N SER A 206 -23.78 -3.39 -1.97
CA SER A 206 -23.77 -1.92 -2.07
C SER A 206 -22.92 -1.40 -3.23
N LEU A 207 -21.86 -2.13 -3.61
CA LEU A 207 -21.03 -1.84 -4.77
C LEU A 207 -21.62 -2.43 -6.08
N GLY A 208 -22.80 -3.07 -6.02
CA GLY A 208 -23.46 -3.68 -7.17
C GLY A 208 -22.84 -5.01 -7.62
N GLY A 209 -22.05 -5.66 -6.77
CA GLY A 209 -21.56 -7.02 -6.96
C GLY A 209 -22.56 -8.05 -6.48
N LYS A 210 -22.42 -9.30 -6.93
CA LYS A 210 -23.15 -10.45 -6.40
C LYS A 210 -22.28 -11.17 -5.37
N PHE A 211 -22.74 -11.27 -4.12
CA PHE A 211 -22.04 -12.07 -3.11
C PHE A 211 -22.34 -13.56 -3.33
N ILE A 212 -21.29 -14.37 -3.33
CA ILE A 212 -21.37 -15.82 -3.40
C ILE A 212 -20.79 -16.35 -2.11
N MET A 213 -21.59 -17.04 -1.32
CA MET A 213 -21.20 -17.68 -0.07
C MET A 213 -21.36 -19.19 -0.20
N VAL A 214 -20.36 -19.92 0.26
CA VAL A 214 -20.55 -21.33 0.57
C VAL A 214 -21.18 -21.35 1.97
N GLU A 215 -22.37 -21.88 2.10
CA GLU A 215 -23.04 -22.04 3.40
C GLU A 215 -22.31 -23.11 4.19
N ASP A 216 -21.42 -22.69 5.08
CA ASP A 216 -20.74 -23.51 6.06
C ASP A 216 -20.96 -22.89 7.44
N ASP A 217 -21.27 -23.71 8.44
CA ASP A 217 -21.54 -23.27 9.80
C ASP A 217 -20.34 -22.52 10.42
N GLU A 218 -19.11 -22.84 10.00
CA GLU A 218 -17.89 -22.14 10.42
C GLU A 218 -17.80 -20.71 9.84
N ALA A 219 -18.27 -20.50 8.62
CA ALA A 219 -18.26 -19.19 7.96
C ALA A 219 -19.29 -18.22 8.58
N GLN A 220 -20.37 -18.72 9.17
CA GLN A 220 -21.37 -17.89 9.85
C GLN A 220 -20.86 -17.31 11.18
N ASN A 221 -19.88 -17.94 11.81
CA ASN A 221 -19.31 -17.54 13.10
C ASN A 221 -18.01 -16.71 12.99
N ALA A 222 -17.54 -16.43 11.80
CA ALA A 222 -16.32 -15.63 11.56
C ALA A 222 -16.60 -14.13 11.77
N GLU A 223 -16.54 -13.66 13.01
CA GLU A 223 -16.86 -12.27 13.37
C GLU A 223 -15.71 -11.29 13.20
N THR A 224 -14.46 -11.72 13.01
CA THR A 224 -13.30 -10.83 13.07
C THR A 224 -12.61 -10.59 11.74
N ALA A 225 -12.30 -9.31 11.48
CA ALA A 225 -11.45 -8.84 10.38
C ALA A 225 -10.01 -9.35 10.57
N GLY A 226 -9.70 -10.54 10.11
CA GLY A 226 -8.36 -11.12 10.21
C GLY A 226 -8.31 -12.58 10.60
N CYS A 227 -9.46 -13.22 10.83
CA CYS A 227 -9.48 -14.67 11.01
C CYS A 227 -9.31 -15.33 9.63
N LEU A 228 -8.07 -15.73 9.33
CA LEU A 228 -7.82 -16.73 8.31
C LEU A 228 -8.27 -18.06 8.88
N LEU A 229 -9.16 -18.77 8.17
CA LEU A 229 -9.48 -20.15 8.47
C LEU A 229 -8.25 -21.00 8.11
N TYR A 230 -7.34 -21.15 9.05
CA TYR A 230 -6.12 -21.96 8.88
C TYR A 230 -6.41 -23.47 8.76
N THR A 231 -7.66 -23.87 8.99
CA THR A 231 -8.08 -25.28 9.00
C THR A 231 -8.78 -25.72 7.72
N SER A 232 -9.06 -24.81 6.79
CA SER A 232 -9.61 -25.21 5.48
C SER A 232 -8.51 -25.85 4.64
N PRO A 233 -8.66 -27.11 4.18
CA PRO A 233 -7.70 -27.73 3.29
C PRO A 233 -7.60 -26.91 2.00
N SER A 234 -6.38 -26.56 1.62
CA SER A 234 -6.11 -25.95 0.33
C SER A 234 -6.38 -26.97 -0.79
N PRO A 235 -6.96 -26.57 -1.92
CA PRO A 235 -7.08 -27.47 -3.08
C PRO A 235 -5.73 -27.99 -3.61
N ARG A 236 -4.62 -27.54 -3.03
CA ARG A 236 -3.25 -27.96 -3.37
C ARG A 236 -2.62 -28.91 -2.36
N ASP A 237 -3.30 -29.19 -1.25
CA ASP A 237 -2.92 -30.20 -0.26
C ASP A 237 -3.62 -31.51 -0.59
#